data_12ce05da6eb72b808f64cf91f7c0d2a2
#
_entry.id   12ce05da6eb72b808f64cf91f7c0d2a2
#
_cell.length_a   1.000
_cell.length_b   1.000
_cell.length_c   1.000
_cell.angle_alpha   90.00
_cell.angle_beta   90.00
_cell.angle_gamma   90.00
#
_symmetry.space_group_name_H-M   'P 1'
#
loop_
_entity.id
_entity.type
_entity.pdbx_description
1 polymer ?
#
loop_
_entity_poly.entity_id
_entity_poly.type
_entity_poly.pdbx_seq_one_letter_code
_entity_poly.pdbx_strand_id
1 'polypeptide(L)'
;MADVRFVAIGDSFTEGVGDELPDGRVRGWADIAAQGWADAAGHPIEYANFAIRGKLAWPIIEEQLEPALALEPTHLSFNGGGNDMLRPRTNMEHIADAFSRVLRRCDEQGVRMILLSGANPAGQLPMGSTIQRRGDELSAAVLRRVSGRDDVVRALNWPDHELSTGAYWSEDRLHMNSHGHHRVA
;
A
#
# COMPACT_ATOMS: atom_id res chain seq x y z
N MET A 1 25.62 8.41 -1.87
CA MET A 1 24.52 7.42 -1.69
C MET A 1 24.01 7.15 -3.09
N ALA A 2 23.61 5.91 -3.41
CA ALA A 2 22.94 5.66 -4.69
C ALA A 2 21.65 6.48 -4.76
N ASP A 3 21.34 7.05 -5.94
CA ASP A 3 20.13 7.84 -6.13
C ASP A 3 18.91 6.97 -5.89
N VAL A 4 17.98 7.46 -5.07
CA VAL A 4 16.75 6.73 -4.74
C VAL A 4 15.77 6.85 -5.90
N ARG A 5 15.32 5.69 -6.42
CA ARG A 5 14.17 5.58 -7.34
C ARG A 5 13.08 4.81 -6.61
N PHE A 6 12.04 5.53 -6.20
CA PHE A 6 10.90 4.97 -5.50
C PHE A 6 9.71 4.81 -6.44
N VAL A 7 9.19 3.59 -6.56
CA VAL A 7 7.99 3.32 -7.34
C VAL A 7 6.93 2.67 -6.46
N ALA A 8 5.71 3.20 -6.53
CA ALA A 8 4.56 2.70 -5.78
C ALA A 8 3.56 2.01 -6.71
N ILE A 9 3.10 0.82 -6.32
CA ILE A 9 1.99 0.10 -6.97
C ILE A 9 0.91 -0.24 -5.95
N GLY A 10 -0.35 -0.22 -6.38
CA GLY A 10 -1.46 -0.45 -5.47
C GLY A 10 -2.83 -0.06 -6.03
N ASP A 11 -3.75 0.14 -5.10
CA ASP A 11 -5.11 0.60 -5.35
C ASP A 11 -5.35 2.04 -4.88
N SER A 12 -6.60 2.41 -4.57
CA SER A 12 -6.98 3.76 -4.12
C SER A 12 -6.21 4.26 -2.90
N PHE A 13 -5.81 3.36 -2.00
CA PHE A 13 -5.02 3.72 -0.82
C PHE A 13 -3.63 4.26 -1.18
N THR A 14 -3.00 3.66 -2.19
CA THR A 14 -1.68 4.11 -2.69
C THR A 14 -1.81 5.25 -3.70
N GLU A 15 -2.92 5.30 -4.49
CA GLU A 15 -3.20 6.41 -5.40
C GLU A 15 -3.38 7.75 -4.64
N GLY A 16 -3.91 7.70 -3.41
CA GLY A 16 -4.11 8.88 -2.57
C GLY A 16 -5.55 9.39 -2.53
N VAL A 17 -6.53 8.53 -2.86
CA VAL A 17 -7.96 8.89 -2.81
C VAL A 17 -8.32 9.32 -1.39
N GLY A 18 -8.98 10.49 -1.28
CA GLY A 18 -9.38 11.11 -0.01
C GLY A 18 -8.46 12.25 0.46
N ASP A 19 -7.34 12.51 -0.24
CA ASP A 19 -6.52 13.71 -0.08
C ASP A 19 -6.44 14.45 -1.42
N GLU A 20 -7.57 15.04 -1.82
CA GLU A 20 -7.69 15.82 -3.05
C GLU A 20 -7.07 17.21 -2.86
N LEU A 21 -6.20 17.57 -3.79
CA LEU A 21 -5.60 18.91 -3.88
C LEU A 21 -6.54 19.88 -4.63
N PRO A 22 -6.37 21.21 -4.44
CA PRO A 22 -7.23 22.20 -5.11
C PRO A 22 -7.20 22.16 -6.64
N ASP A 23 -6.19 21.56 -7.24
CA ASP A 23 -6.05 21.38 -8.69
C ASP A 23 -6.67 20.06 -9.21
N GLY A 24 -7.32 19.29 -8.33
CA GLY A 24 -7.98 18.03 -8.66
C GLY A 24 -7.08 16.80 -8.69
N ARG A 25 -5.77 16.96 -8.46
CA ARG A 25 -4.88 15.82 -8.22
C ARG A 25 -5.14 15.23 -6.83
N VAL A 26 -4.81 13.97 -6.66
CA VAL A 26 -4.77 13.34 -5.34
C VAL A 26 -3.33 13.27 -4.84
N ARG A 27 -3.15 13.35 -3.52
CA ARG A 27 -1.86 13.21 -2.86
C ARG A 27 -1.99 12.16 -1.77
N GLY A 28 -1.37 11.02 -1.94
CA GLY A 28 -1.42 9.95 -0.98
C GLY A 28 -0.19 9.85 -0.09
N TRP A 29 -0.18 8.83 0.77
CA TRP A 29 0.97 8.50 1.62
C TRP A 29 2.26 8.31 0.79
N ALA A 30 2.17 7.74 -0.42
CA ALA A 30 3.33 7.48 -1.26
C ALA A 30 4.00 8.77 -1.75
N ASP A 31 3.21 9.78 -2.12
CA ASP A 31 3.71 11.11 -2.50
C ASP A 31 4.36 11.82 -1.31
N ILE A 32 3.74 11.72 -0.13
CA ILE A 32 4.24 12.32 1.10
C ILE A 32 5.57 11.65 1.52
N ALA A 33 5.64 10.32 1.45
CA ALA A 33 6.85 9.56 1.75
C ALA A 33 7.98 9.90 0.76
N ALA A 34 7.67 10.02 -0.54
CA ALA A 34 8.64 10.44 -1.55
C ALA A 34 9.18 11.84 -1.29
N GLN A 35 8.32 12.79 -0.91
CA GLN A 35 8.76 14.12 -0.52
C GLN A 35 9.63 14.10 0.74
N GLY A 36 9.21 13.37 1.78
CA GLY A 36 10.02 13.20 3.00
C GLY A 36 11.40 12.59 2.73
N TRP A 37 11.47 11.67 1.77
CA TRP A 37 12.74 11.07 1.33
C TRP A 37 13.64 12.08 0.63
N ALA A 38 13.09 12.90 -0.28
CA ALA A 38 13.82 13.98 -0.94
C ALA A 38 14.34 15.02 0.07
N ASP A 39 13.50 15.40 1.04
CA ASP A 39 13.86 16.34 2.09
C ASP A 39 15.00 15.80 2.96
N ALA A 40 14.93 14.53 3.35
CA ALA A 40 15.98 13.88 4.14
C ALA A 40 17.29 13.69 3.37
N ALA A 41 17.21 13.49 2.04
CA ALA A 41 18.36 13.38 1.17
C ALA A 41 19.00 14.74 0.86
N GLY A 42 18.24 15.82 0.97
CA GLY A 42 18.67 17.18 0.59
C GLY A 42 18.70 17.41 -0.92
N HIS A 43 18.12 16.51 -1.72
CA HIS A 43 17.99 16.61 -3.18
C HIS A 43 16.77 15.82 -3.68
N PRO A 44 16.24 16.15 -4.87
CA PRO A 44 15.13 15.39 -5.46
C PRO A 44 15.47 13.91 -5.62
N ILE A 45 14.45 13.04 -5.47
CA ILE A 45 14.51 11.63 -5.81
C ILE A 45 13.65 11.35 -7.05
N GLU A 46 13.89 10.24 -7.74
CA GLU A 46 12.97 9.77 -8.78
C GLU A 46 11.78 9.08 -8.13
N TYR A 47 10.56 9.44 -8.54
CA TYR A 47 9.33 8.89 -7.98
C TYR A 47 8.27 8.66 -9.07
N ALA A 48 7.60 7.51 -9.00
CA ALA A 48 6.41 7.22 -9.81
C ALA A 48 5.37 6.45 -9.00
N ASN A 49 4.09 6.76 -9.25
CA ASN A 49 2.95 6.07 -8.64
C ASN A 49 2.07 5.48 -9.75
N PHE A 50 1.99 4.15 -9.83
CA PHE A 50 1.17 3.40 -10.79
C PHE A 50 -0.19 2.99 -10.22
N ALA A 51 -0.47 3.30 -8.96
CA ALA A 51 -1.67 2.86 -8.29
C ALA A 51 -2.94 3.38 -8.96
N ILE A 52 -3.95 2.51 -9.04
CA ILE A 52 -5.25 2.83 -9.66
C ILE A 52 -6.35 2.33 -8.73
N ARG A 53 -7.26 3.23 -8.36
CA ARG A 53 -8.41 2.95 -7.49
C ARG A 53 -9.25 1.77 -7.98
N GLY A 54 -9.78 1.01 -7.02
CA GLY A 54 -10.69 -0.10 -7.30
C GLY A 54 -10.02 -1.39 -7.74
N LYS A 55 -8.69 -1.40 -7.95
CA LYS A 55 -7.97 -2.61 -8.36
C LYS A 55 -7.95 -3.66 -7.25
N LEU A 56 -8.01 -4.92 -7.65
CA LEU A 56 -7.77 -6.08 -6.81
C LEU A 56 -6.28 -6.44 -6.81
N ALA A 57 -5.83 -7.25 -5.85
CA ALA A 57 -4.42 -7.58 -5.69
C ALA A 57 -3.77 -8.17 -6.95
N TRP A 58 -4.41 -9.15 -7.60
CA TRP A 58 -3.86 -9.77 -8.82
C TRP A 58 -3.85 -8.84 -10.03
N PRO A 59 -4.93 -8.09 -10.38
CA PRO A 59 -4.88 -7.03 -11.40
C PRO A 59 -3.81 -5.97 -11.17
N ILE A 60 -3.49 -5.60 -9.91
CA ILE A 60 -2.37 -4.70 -9.64
C ILE A 60 -1.07 -5.33 -10.16
N ILE A 61 -0.83 -6.60 -9.87
CA ILE A 61 0.39 -7.29 -10.32
C ILE A 61 0.45 -7.41 -11.83
N GLU A 62 -0.65 -7.82 -12.45
CA GLU A 62 -0.72 -8.05 -13.90
C GLU A 62 -0.50 -6.76 -14.71
N GLU A 63 -0.97 -5.62 -14.21
CA GLU A 63 -0.98 -4.37 -14.95
C GLU A 63 0.11 -3.38 -14.51
N GLN A 64 0.55 -3.42 -13.24
CA GLN A 64 1.42 -2.40 -12.67
C GLN A 64 2.85 -2.89 -12.38
N LEU A 65 3.05 -4.18 -12.04
CA LEU A 65 4.34 -4.67 -11.53
C LEU A 65 5.45 -4.57 -12.58
N GLU A 66 5.25 -5.12 -13.76
CA GLU A 66 6.31 -5.12 -14.80
C GLU A 66 6.59 -3.71 -15.33
N PRO A 67 5.58 -2.83 -15.60
CA PRO A 67 5.84 -1.42 -15.90
C PRO A 67 6.60 -0.68 -14.79
N ALA A 68 6.31 -0.96 -13.52
CA ALA A 68 7.01 -0.37 -12.39
C ALA A 68 8.48 -0.83 -12.32
N LEU A 69 8.74 -2.12 -12.51
CA LEU A 69 10.08 -2.69 -12.53
C LEU A 69 10.91 -2.22 -13.73
N ALA A 70 10.28 -1.92 -14.88
CA ALA A 70 10.94 -1.37 -16.05
C ALA A 70 11.55 0.03 -15.82
N LEU A 71 11.14 0.74 -14.78
CA LEU A 71 11.78 1.98 -14.32
C LEU A 71 13.06 1.72 -13.51
N GLU A 72 13.46 0.47 -13.34
CA GLU A 72 14.64 0.04 -12.56
C GLU A 72 14.64 0.66 -11.13
N PRO A 73 13.57 0.54 -10.34
CA PRO A 73 13.49 1.17 -9.04
C PRO A 73 14.54 0.60 -8.07
N THR A 74 15.01 1.42 -7.14
CA THR A 74 15.76 0.93 -5.97
C THR A 74 14.82 0.42 -4.88
N HIS A 75 13.61 1.00 -4.82
CA HIS A 75 12.56 0.64 -3.86
C HIS A 75 11.20 0.56 -4.57
N LEU A 76 10.48 -0.51 -4.31
CA LEU A 76 9.11 -0.71 -4.82
C LEU A 76 8.17 -0.97 -3.64
N SER A 77 7.14 -0.15 -3.51
CA SER A 77 6.09 -0.39 -2.53
C SER A 77 4.90 -1.13 -3.13
N PHE A 78 4.33 -2.05 -2.37
CA PHE A 78 3.12 -2.76 -2.74
C PHE A 78 2.09 -2.75 -1.60
N ASN A 79 0.89 -2.31 -1.93
CA ASN A 79 -0.32 -2.47 -1.15
C ASN A 79 -1.42 -3.06 -2.04
N GLY A 80 -2.21 -3.98 -1.49
CA GLY A 80 -3.34 -4.59 -2.21
C GLY A 80 -4.14 -5.52 -1.32
N GLY A 81 -5.30 -5.94 -1.79
CA GLY A 81 -6.17 -6.87 -1.08
C GLY A 81 -7.32 -6.20 -0.31
N GLY A 82 -7.29 -4.88 -0.13
CA GLY A 82 -8.37 -4.13 0.51
C GLY A 82 -9.70 -4.33 -0.22
N ASN A 83 -9.71 -4.12 -1.52
CA ASN A 83 -10.89 -4.32 -2.37
C ASN A 83 -11.32 -5.79 -2.45
N ASP A 84 -10.37 -6.72 -2.37
CA ASP A 84 -10.65 -8.17 -2.33
C ASP A 84 -11.40 -8.55 -1.06
N MET A 85 -11.01 -7.99 0.10
CA MET A 85 -11.68 -8.27 1.38
C MET A 85 -13.16 -7.90 1.38
N LEU A 86 -13.58 -6.93 0.57
CA LEU A 86 -14.97 -6.50 0.45
C LEU A 86 -15.81 -7.46 -0.41
N ARG A 87 -15.19 -8.35 -1.18
CA ARG A 87 -15.89 -9.30 -2.06
C ARG A 87 -16.31 -10.59 -1.34
N PRO A 88 -17.46 -11.19 -1.69
CA PRO A 88 -17.85 -12.47 -1.12
C PRO A 88 -16.91 -13.59 -1.58
N ARG A 89 -16.74 -14.61 -0.72
CA ARG A 89 -15.98 -15.84 -1.02
C ARG A 89 -14.51 -15.62 -1.39
N THR A 90 -13.89 -14.53 -0.97
CA THR A 90 -12.48 -14.27 -1.22
C THR A 90 -11.59 -15.15 -0.33
N ASN A 91 -10.54 -15.71 -0.90
CA ASN A 91 -9.53 -16.51 -0.19
C ASN A 91 -8.32 -15.61 0.15
N MET A 92 -8.10 -15.34 1.43
CA MET A 92 -7.03 -14.46 1.91
C MET A 92 -5.63 -15.04 1.64
N GLU A 93 -5.46 -16.36 1.67
CA GLU A 93 -4.19 -17.01 1.31
C GLU A 93 -3.84 -16.77 -0.16
N HIS A 94 -4.82 -16.87 -1.06
CA HIS A 94 -4.61 -16.60 -2.47
C HIS A 94 -4.24 -15.11 -2.72
N ILE A 95 -4.80 -14.18 -1.96
CA ILE A 95 -4.40 -12.76 -2.03
C ILE A 95 -2.98 -12.58 -1.51
N ALA A 96 -2.62 -13.25 -0.43
CA ALA A 96 -1.26 -13.19 0.11
C ALA A 96 -0.20 -13.79 -0.85
N ASP A 97 -0.57 -14.67 -1.79
CA ASP A 97 0.32 -15.15 -2.86
C ASP A 97 0.73 -14.01 -3.82
N ALA A 98 -0.11 -12.99 -3.99
CA ALA A 98 0.23 -11.79 -4.73
C ALA A 98 1.47 -11.10 -4.13
N PHE A 99 1.54 -10.97 -2.82
CA PHE A 99 2.71 -10.40 -2.12
C PHE A 99 3.98 -11.24 -2.35
N SER A 100 3.85 -12.56 -2.34
CA SER A 100 4.97 -13.45 -2.67
C SER A 100 5.45 -13.28 -4.12
N ARG A 101 4.53 -13.01 -5.04
CA ARG A 101 4.88 -12.74 -6.45
C ARG A 101 5.68 -11.46 -6.59
N VAL A 102 5.22 -10.37 -5.95
CA VAL A 102 5.95 -9.10 -5.95
C VAL A 102 7.34 -9.28 -5.34
N LEU A 103 7.42 -9.93 -4.17
CA LEU A 103 8.68 -10.16 -3.48
C LEU A 103 9.69 -10.89 -4.36
N ARG A 104 9.30 -12.00 -5.02
CA ARG A 104 10.17 -12.73 -5.95
C ARG A 104 10.67 -11.85 -7.09
N ARG A 105 9.79 -11.04 -7.70
CA ARG A 105 10.18 -10.16 -8.79
C ARG A 105 11.15 -9.07 -8.34
N CYS A 106 10.96 -8.53 -7.14
CA CYS A 106 11.90 -7.60 -6.53
C CYS A 106 13.28 -8.27 -6.30
N ASP A 107 13.29 -9.51 -5.75
CA ASP A 107 14.53 -10.27 -5.53
C ASP A 107 15.31 -10.51 -6.82
N GLU A 108 14.60 -10.90 -7.89
CA GLU A 108 15.20 -11.18 -9.20
C GLU A 108 15.89 -9.94 -9.81
N GLN A 109 15.48 -8.74 -9.41
CA GLN A 109 16.02 -7.47 -9.92
C GLN A 109 16.83 -6.67 -8.88
N GLY A 110 17.03 -7.20 -7.69
CA GLY A 110 17.75 -6.51 -6.61
C GLY A 110 17.04 -5.27 -6.07
N VAL A 111 15.71 -5.22 -6.20
CA VAL A 111 14.85 -4.13 -5.74
C VAL A 111 14.43 -4.37 -4.29
N ARG A 112 14.55 -3.36 -3.44
CA ARG A 112 14.06 -3.45 -2.05
C ARG A 112 12.54 -3.29 -2.01
N MET A 113 11.84 -4.29 -1.49
CA MET A 113 10.39 -4.23 -1.32
C MET A 113 10.01 -3.46 -0.05
N ILE A 114 9.03 -2.56 -0.19
CA ILE A 114 8.30 -1.93 0.90
C ILE A 114 6.89 -2.53 0.91
N LEU A 115 6.60 -3.33 1.91
CA LEU A 115 5.32 -3.98 2.10
C LEU A 115 4.44 -3.12 2.99
N LEU A 116 3.27 -2.72 2.50
CA LEU A 116 2.28 -2.03 3.33
C LEU A 116 1.05 -2.91 3.53
N SER A 117 0.57 -2.97 4.76
CA SER A 117 -0.83 -3.31 5.00
C SER A 117 -1.69 -2.05 4.83
N GLY A 118 -2.93 -2.20 4.35
CA GLY A 118 -3.91 -1.11 4.41
C GLY A 118 -4.24 -0.75 5.86
N ALA A 119 -4.81 0.43 6.07
CA ALA A 119 -5.41 0.80 7.34
C ALA A 119 -6.73 0.04 7.56
N ASN A 120 -7.14 -0.12 8.81
CA ASN A 120 -8.29 -0.93 9.18
C ASN A 120 -9.59 -0.08 9.23
N PRO A 121 -10.50 -0.20 8.22
CA PRO A 121 -11.76 0.55 8.19
C PRO A 121 -12.91 -0.15 8.96
N ALA A 122 -12.64 -1.26 9.63
CA ALA A 122 -13.69 -2.12 10.20
C ALA A 122 -14.63 -1.37 11.18
N GLY A 123 -14.09 -0.41 11.95
CA GLY A 123 -14.87 0.42 12.87
C GLY A 123 -15.74 1.45 12.17
N GLN A 124 -15.56 1.71 10.89
CA GLN A 124 -16.22 2.76 10.12
C GLN A 124 -17.31 2.21 9.16
N LEU A 125 -17.19 0.95 8.77
CA LEU A 125 -18.00 0.35 7.72
C LEU A 125 -19.05 -0.65 8.24
N PRO A 126 -20.19 -0.81 7.54
CA PRO A 126 -21.06 -1.95 7.74
C PRO A 126 -20.31 -3.27 7.60
N MET A 127 -20.71 -4.31 8.34
CA MET A 127 -20.03 -5.62 8.36
C MET A 127 -18.58 -5.56 8.90
N GLY A 128 -18.25 -4.61 9.75
CA GLY A 128 -16.92 -4.39 10.29
C GLY A 128 -16.25 -5.65 10.87
N SER A 129 -17.01 -6.50 11.59
CA SER A 129 -16.47 -7.77 12.12
C SER A 129 -15.97 -8.74 11.03
N THR A 130 -16.63 -8.76 9.87
CA THR A 130 -16.20 -9.56 8.73
C THR A 130 -14.93 -8.97 8.09
N ILE A 131 -14.88 -7.64 7.96
CA ILE A 131 -13.73 -6.91 7.44
C ILE A 131 -12.52 -7.11 8.37
N GLN A 132 -12.73 -6.94 9.68
CA GLN A 132 -11.70 -7.16 10.70
C GLN A 132 -11.09 -8.57 10.58
N ARG A 133 -11.92 -9.60 10.62
CA ARG A 133 -11.46 -11.00 10.53
C ARG A 133 -10.66 -11.26 9.23
N ARG A 134 -11.16 -10.80 8.08
CA ARG A 134 -10.48 -10.99 6.79
C ARG A 134 -9.15 -10.24 6.72
N GLY A 135 -9.09 -9.03 7.25
CA GLY A 135 -7.85 -8.27 7.30
C GLY A 135 -6.82 -8.88 8.25
N ASP A 136 -7.26 -9.43 9.38
CA ASP A 136 -6.40 -10.17 10.31
C ASP A 136 -5.85 -11.44 9.62
N GLU A 137 -6.70 -12.20 8.91
CA GLU A 137 -6.31 -13.37 8.14
C GLU A 137 -5.28 -13.00 7.04
N LEU A 138 -5.54 -11.94 6.27
CA LEU A 138 -4.63 -11.46 5.21
C LEU A 138 -3.31 -10.99 5.80
N SER A 139 -3.35 -10.15 6.83
CA SER A 139 -2.14 -9.63 7.48
C SER A 139 -1.27 -10.76 8.03
N ALA A 140 -1.87 -11.74 8.70
CA ALA A 140 -1.15 -12.91 9.19
C ALA A 140 -0.56 -13.74 8.06
N ALA A 141 -1.30 -13.94 6.96
CA ALA A 141 -0.83 -14.70 5.80
C ALA A 141 0.35 -14.01 5.10
N VAL A 142 0.28 -12.68 4.93
CA VAL A 142 1.36 -11.89 4.33
C VAL A 142 2.60 -11.88 5.22
N LEU A 143 2.44 -11.67 6.55
CA LEU A 143 3.58 -11.68 7.49
C LEU A 143 4.30 -13.02 7.53
N ARG A 144 3.58 -14.14 7.41
CA ARG A 144 4.23 -15.47 7.28
C ARG A 144 5.13 -15.57 6.05
N ARG A 145 4.72 -14.98 4.91
CA ARG A 145 5.48 -15.01 3.64
C ARG A 145 6.76 -14.18 3.67
N VAL A 146 6.80 -13.16 4.51
CA VAL A 146 8.00 -12.30 4.69
C VAL A 146 8.72 -12.57 6.01
N SER A 147 8.40 -13.67 6.68
CA SER A 147 9.07 -14.07 7.91
C SER A 147 10.56 -14.35 7.64
N GLY A 148 11.45 -13.82 8.50
CA GLY A 148 12.89 -13.95 8.35
C GLY A 148 13.51 -13.10 7.22
N ARG A 149 12.74 -12.20 6.59
CA ARG A 149 13.22 -11.26 5.56
C ARG A 149 13.49 -9.89 6.18
N ASP A 150 14.73 -9.64 6.61
CA ASP A 150 15.15 -8.36 7.20
C ASP A 150 15.37 -7.27 6.12
N ASP A 151 15.46 -7.68 4.87
CA ASP A 151 15.58 -6.82 3.69
C ASP A 151 14.24 -6.24 3.20
N VAL A 152 13.12 -6.73 3.72
CA VAL A 152 11.77 -6.19 3.43
C VAL A 152 11.38 -5.14 4.46
N VAL A 153 11.18 -3.91 4.00
CA VAL A 153 10.59 -2.86 4.83
C VAL A 153 9.10 -3.14 5.03
N ARG A 154 8.63 -3.04 6.28
CA ARG A 154 7.22 -3.35 6.64
C ARG A 154 6.56 -2.13 7.26
N ALA A 155 5.56 -1.57 6.57
CA ALA A 155 4.68 -0.54 7.10
C ALA A 155 3.33 -1.18 7.46
N LEU A 156 3.16 -1.52 8.74
CA LEU A 156 2.02 -2.29 9.24
C LEU A 156 0.95 -1.34 9.78
N ASN A 157 0.06 -0.87 8.91
CA ASN A 157 -1.01 0.06 9.26
C ASN A 157 -2.26 -0.65 9.80
N TRP A 158 -2.48 -1.93 9.47
CA TRP A 158 -3.66 -2.68 9.89
C TRP A 158 -3.81 -2.76 11.42
N PRO A 159 -2.75 -3.02 12.21
CA PRO A 159 -2.85 -3.06 13.67
C PRO A 159 -2.79 -1.68 14.34
N ASP A 160 -2.66 -0.59 13.60
CA ASP A 160 -2.61 0.75 14.17
C ASP A 160 -4.01 1.20 14.64
N HIS A 161 -4.23 1.11 15.95
CA HIS A 161 -5.52 1.47 16.57
C HIS A 161 -5.88 2.95 16.40
N GLU A 162 -4.91 3.82 16.27
CA GLU A 162 -5.17 5.24 16.06
C GLU A 162 -5.79 5.49 14.69
N LEU A 163 -5.28 4.80 13.64
CA LEU A 163 -5.86 4.83 12.32
C LEU A 163 -7.28 4.25 12.24
N SER A 164 -7.72 3.49 13.23
CA SER A 164 -9.09 2.99 13.27
C SER A 164 -10.13 4.04 13.71
N THR A 165 -9.69 5.22 14.15
CA THR A 165 -10.61 6.31 14.56
C THR A 165 -11.12 7.11 13.36
N GLY A 166 -12.33 7.65 13.43
CA GLY A 166 -12.97 8.42 12.35
C GLY A 166 -12.18 9.66 11.89
N ALA A 167 -11.26 10.16 12.71
CA ALA A 167 -10.47 11.36 12.41
C ALA A 167 -9.55 11.21 11.19
N TYR A 168 -9.20 9.98 10.80
CA TYR A 168 -8.28 9.66 9.71
C TYR A 168 -8.97 9.24 8.41
N TRP A 169 -10.31 9.25 8.37
CA TRP A 169 -11.11 8.79 7.24
C TRP A 169 -11.88 9.92 6.58
N SER A 170 -12.06 9.81 5.27
CA SER A 170 -12.93 10.69 4.49
C SER A 170 -14.40 10.45 4.82
N GLU A 171 -15.29 11.27 4.28
CA GLU A 171 -16.74 11.16 4.50
C GLU A 171 -17.32 9.81 4.08
N ASP A 172 -16.72 9.16 3.09
CA ASP A 172 -17.12 7.81 2.62
C ASP A 172 -16.72 6.69 3.60
N ARG A 173 -15.89 6.98 4.61
CA ARG A 173 -15.40 6.06 5.65
C ARG A 173 -14.62 4.86 5.14
N LEU A 174 -14.24 4.88 3.87
CA LEU A 174 -13.47 3.84 3.20
C LEU A 174 -12.07 4.32 2.83
N HIS A 175 -11.95 5.56 2.37
CA HIS A 175 -10.68 6.17 2.01
C HIS A 175 -10.17 7.05 3.13
N MET A 176 -8.85 7.11 3.27
CA MET A 176 -8.21 7.98 4.26
C MET A 176 -8.29 9.44 3.81
N ASN A 177 -8.41 10.36 4.77
CA ASN A 177 -8.24 11.78 4.51
C ASN A 177 -6.75 12.17 4.57
N SER A 178 -6.45 13.46 4.40
CA SER A 178 -5.08 14.00 4.46
C SER A 178 -4.33 13.61 5.73
N HIS A 179 -4.99 13.66 6.91
CA HIS A 179 -4.36 13.26 8.17
C HIS A 179 -3.99 11.78 8.20
N GLY A 180 -4.85 10.94 7.64
CA GLY A 180 -4.60 9.50 7.53
C GLY A 180 -3.42 9.21 6.62
N HIS A 181 -3.36 9.83 5.45
CA HIS A 181 -2.22 9.67 4.54
C HIS A 181 -0.91 10.16 5.14
N HIS A 182 -0.91 11.28 5.87
CA HIS A 182 0.28 11.76 6.58
C HIS A 182 0.76 10.82 7.69
N ARG A 183 -0.16 10.15 8.39
CA ARG A 183 0.22 9.19 9.43
C ARG A 183 0.84 7.91 8.86
N VAL A 184 0.41 7.50 7.66
CA VAL A 184 0.95 6.30 6.99
C VAL A 184 2.34 6.56 6.41
N ALA A 185 2.60 7.78 5.93
CA ALA A 185 3.87 8.20 5.32
C ALA A 185 5.00 8.34 6.35
#